data_15fd110be9f3f11351799a21b6e80f6f
#
_entry.id   15fd110be9f3f11351799a21b6e80f6f
#
_cell.length_a   1.000
_cell.length_b   1.000
_cell.length_c   1.000
_cell.angle_alpha   90.00
_cell.angle_beta   90.00
_cell.angle_gamma   90.00
#
_symmetry.space_group_name_H-M   'P 1'
#
loop_
_entity.id
_entity.type
_entity.pdbx_description
1 polymer ?
#
loop_
_entity_poly.entity_id
_entity_poly.type
_entity_poly.pdbx_seq_one_letter_code
_entity_poly.pdbx_strand_id
1 'polypeptide(L)'
;MESYRAKRWTLYFTDQDANRAISGTPYAIGVTDLGMVSTEHLNVNVLELNGVAPKAETLLNGAYPLGRSISFIYREERLREEAKMFLQFVRSEKGRRILQTNGYIPVE
;
A
#
# COMPACT_ATOMS: atom_id res chain seq x y z
N MET A 1 -4.43 24.37 -9.99
CA MET A 1 -4.84 23.04 -9.52
C MET A 1 -6.18 22.57 -10.07
N GLU A 2 -7.15 23.43 -10.25
CA GLU A 2 -8.44 23.05 -10.83
C GLU A 2 -8.34 22.62 -12.30
N SER A 3 -7.39 23.15 -13.07
CA SER A 3 -7.18 22.80 -14.47
C SER A 3 -6.70 21.36 -14.69
N TYR A 4 -6.06 20.73 -13.70
CA TYR A 4 -5.61 19.33 -13.78
C TYR A 4 -6.75 18.34 -13.53
N ARG A 5 -7.79 18.73 -12.83
CA ARG A 5 -8.93 17.85 -12.50
C ARG A 5 -9.88 17.62 -13.67
N ALA A 6 -9.91 18.50 -14.65
CA ALA A 6 -11.06 18.59 -15.53
C ALA A 6 -11.04 17.69 -16.77
N LYS A 7 -9.91 17.12 -17.23
CA LYS A 7 -9.92 16.49 -18.56
C LYS A 7 -9.17 15.16 -18.72
N ARG A 8 -8.38 14.70 -17.74
CA ARG A 8 -7.54 13.52 -17.95
C ARG A 8 -7.49 12.52 -16.78
N TRP A 9 -8.08 12.85 -15.65
CA TRP A 9 -8.02 12.03 -14.44
C TRP A 9 -9.42 11.66 -13.99
N THR A 10 -9.64 10.40 -13.72
CA THR A 10 -10.84 9.92 -13.03
C THR A 10 -10.50 9.72 -11.56
N LEU A 11 -11.32 10.30 -10.68
CA LEU A 11 -11.16 10.17 -9.25
C LEU A 11 -12.07 9.05 -8.74
N TYR A 12 -11.48 8.14 -7.97
CA TYR A 12 -12.21 7.10 -7.24
C TYR A 12 -12.05 7.34 -5.74
N PHE A 13 -13.10 7.08 -4.99
CA PHE A 13 -13.10 7.32 -3.54
C PHE A 13 -12.58 6.15 -2.73
N THR A 14 -12.51 4.96 -3.30
CA THR A 14 -11.94 3.78 -2.66
C THR A 14 -10.81 3.19 -3.50
N ASP A 15 -9.85 2.58 -2.82
CA ASP A 15 -8.75 1.88 -3.50
C ASP A 15 -9.28 0.72 -4.36
N GLN A 16 -10.30 0.01 -3.88
CA GLN A 16 -10.93 -1.10 -4.60
C GLN A 16 -11.53 -0.65 -5.94
N ASP A 17 -12.24 0.47 -5.96
CA ASP A 17 -12.83 1.00 -7.20
C ASP A 17 -11.75 1.46 -8.17
N ALA A 18 -10.71 2.13 -7.69
CA ALA A 18 -9.57 2.52 -8.50
C ALA A 18 -8.85 1.30 -9.11
N ASN A 19 -8.58 0.29 -8.29
CA ASN A 19 -7.92 -0.94 -8.73
C ASN A 19 -8.75 -1.69 -9.77
N ARG A 20 -10.06 -1.76 -9.57
CA ARG A 20 -10.99 -2.37 -10.52
C ARG A 20 -10.98 -1.63 -11.86
N ALA A 21 -10.99 -0.31 -11.83
CA ALA A 21 -10.94 0.52 -13.02
C ALA A 21 -9.64 0.33 -13.82
N ILE A 22 -8.49 0.32 -13.13
CA ILE A 22 -7.19 0.10 -13.77
C ILE A 22 -7.11 -1.29 -14.40
N SER A 23 -7.54 -2.32 -13.66
CA SER A 23 -7.51 -3.71 -14.15
C SER A 23 -8.44 -3.95 -15.33
N GLY A 24 -9.56 -3.23 -15.39
CA GLY A 24 -10.61 -3.43 -16.40
C GLY A 24 -10.55 -2.46 -17.58
N THR A 25 -9.66 -1.49 -17.60
CA THR A 25 -9.58 -0.46 -18.63
C THR A 25 -8.27 -0.58 -19.41
N PRO A 26 -8.30 -0.91 -20.72
CA PRO A 26 -7.09 -0.96 -21.53
C PRO A 26 -6.34 0.38 -21.51
N TYR A 27 -5.03 0.31 -21.41
CA TYR A 27 -4.12 1.47 -21.38
C TYR A 27 -4.30 2.42 -20.20
N ALA A 28 -5.02 1.99 -19.15
CA ALA A 28 -5.12 2.76 -17.93
C ALA A 28 -3.82 2.69 -17.11
N ILE A 29 -3.49 3.79 -16.47
CA ILE A 29 -2.42 3.88 -15.48
C ILE A 29 -2.97 4.46 -14.18
N GLY A 30 -2.47 4.00 -13.06
CA GLY A 30 -2.93 4.49 -11.76
C GLY A 30 -1.94 4.16 -10.65
N VAL A 31 -2.34 4.44 -9.42
CA VAL A 31 -1.54 4.21 -8.22
C VAL A 31 -2.28 3.23 -7.31
N THR A 32 -1.58 2.23 -6.84
CA THR A 32 -2.06 1.28 -5.84
C THR A 32 -0.90 0.88 -4.95
N ASP A 33 -1.14 0.08 -3.91
CA ASP A 33 -0.05 -0.46 -3.11
C ASP A 33 0.26 -1.93 -3.45
N LEU A 34 1.50 -2.33 -3.20
CA LEU A 34 1.95 -3.69 -3.48
C LEU A 34 1.22 -4.74 -2.63
N GLY A 35 0.80 -4.37 -1.43
CA GLY A 35 0.02 -5.25 -0.58
C GLY A 35 -1.31 -5.62 -1.23
N MET A 36 -2.03 -4.64 -1.78
CA MET A 36 -3.28 -4.90 -2.50
C MET A 36 -3.06 -5.67 -3.79
N VAL A 37 -2.01 -5.37 -4.54
CA VAL A 37 -1.66 -6.14 -5.74
C VAL A 37 -1.48 -7.62 -5.39
N SER A 38 -0.79 -7.92 -4.30
CA SER A 38 -0.53 -9.27 -3.83
C SER A 38 -1.77 -9.95 -3.25
N THR A 39 -2.45 -9.30 -2.30
CA THR A 39 -3.56 -9.92 -1.56
C THR A 39 -4.84 -10.06 -2.37
N GLU A 40 -5.09 -9.14 -3.27
CA GLU A 40 -6.26 -9.15 -4.15
C GLU A 40 -6.00 -9.80 -5.51
N HIS A 41 -4.77 -10.27 -5.74
CA HIS A 41 -4.35 -10.86 -7.01
C HIS A 41 -4.73 -10.00 -8.23
N LEU A 42 -4.41 -8.70 -8.14
CA LEU A 42 -4.77 -7.75 -9.18
C LEU A 42 -4.06 -8.07 -10.50
N ASN A 43 -4.83 -8.09 -11.58
CA ASN A 43 -4.30 -8.26 -12.92
C ASN A 43 -3.78 -6.92 -13.47
N VAL A 44 -2.64 -6.48 -12.97
CA VAL A 44 -1.99 -5.22 -13.34
C VAL A 44 -0.49 -5.43 -13.49
N ASN A 45 0.14 -4.61 -14.32
CA ASN A 45 1.59 -4.56 -14.42
C ASN A 45 2.14 -3.50 -13.49
N VAL A 46 3.00 -3.90 -12.58
CA VAL A 46 3.70 -2.98 -11.68
C VAL A 46 4.85 -2.33 -12.42
N LEU A 47 4.84 -1.00 -12.48
CA LEU A 47 5.82 -0.25 -13.25
C LEU A 47 7.07 0.07 -12.44
N GLU A 48 8.22 0.01 -13.11
CA GLU A 48 9.46 0.58 -12.59
C GLU A 48 9.45 2.10 -12.76
N LEU A 49 10.10 2.81 -11.86
CA LEU A 49 10.36 4.24 -11.99
C LEU A 49 11.85 4.47 -12.20
N ASN A 50 12.22 5.07 -13.32
CA ASN A 50 13.61 5.29 -13.70
C ASN A 50 14.46 4.00 -13.65
N GLY A 51 13.87 2.87 -14.07
CA GLY A 51 14.54 1.58 -14.03
C GLY A 51 14.60 0.92 -12.66
N VAL A 52 13.92 1.48 -11.66
CA VAL A 52 13.90 0.95 -10.28
C VAL A 52 12.55 0.29 -10.00
N ALA A 53 12.57 -0.98 -9.64
CA ALA A 53 11.37 -1.71 -9.25
C ALA A 53 10.98 -1.41 -7.79
N PRO A 54 9.68 -1.38 -7.48
CA PRO A 54 9.21 -1.21 -6.10
C PRO A 54 9.40 -2.53 -5.33
N LYS A 55 10.43 -2.56 -4.51
CA LYS A 55 10.77 -3.68 -3.62
C LYS A 55 11.00 -3.15 -2.21
N ALA A 56 11.02 -4.03 -1.21
CA ALA A 56 11.34 -3.65 0.16
C ALA A 56 12.65 -2.86 0.23
N GLU A 57 13.71 -3.36 -0.39
CA GLU A 57 15.02 -2.72 -0.42
C GLU A 57 14.97 -1.33 -1.04
N THR A 58 14.35 -1.18 -2.22
CA THR A 58 14.32 0.09 -2.96
C THR A 58 13.40 1.12 -2.31
N LEU A 59 12.38 0.70 -1.59
CA LEU A 59 11.56 1.60 -0.77
C LEU A 59 12.31 2.07 0.47
N LEU A 60 12.97 1.17 1.18
CA LEU A 60 13.70 1.50 2.41
C LEU A 60 14.92 2.39 2.16
N ASN A 61 15.63 2.20 1.06
CA ASN A 61 16.79 3.02 0.71
C ASN A 61 16.45 4.30 -0.06
N GLY A 62 15.16 4.53 -0.38
CA GLY A 62 14.71 5.73 -1.09
C GLY A 62 14.92 5.70 -2.60
N ALA A 63 15.42 4.63 -3.18
CA ALA A 63 15.60 4.52 -4.63
C ALA A 63 14.28 4.51 -5.39
N TYR A 64 13.23 3.93 -4.80
CA TYR A 64 11.86 4.03 -5.31
C TYR A 64 11.11 5.08 -4.51
N PRO A 65 10.73 6.23 -5.13
CA PRO A 65 10.28 7.40 -4.37
C PRO A 65 8.81 7.35 -3.93
N LEU A 66 8.00 6.46 -4.49
CA LEU A 66 6.58 6.37 -4.17
C LEU A 66 6.34 5.35 -3.08
N GLY A 67 6.29 5.82 -1.85
CA GLY A 67 5.96 5.00 -0.70
C GLY A 67 5.02 5.75 0.23
N ARG A 68 4.24 5.00 1.02
CA ARG A 68 3.44 5.57 2.11
C ARG A 68 3.50 4.67 3.33
N SER A 69 3.41 5.30 4.50
CA SER A 69 3.33 4.60 5.77
C SER A 69 1.90 4.33 6.15
N ILE A 70 1.65 3.16 6.71
CA ILE A 70 0.40 2.80 7.37
C ILE A 70 0.71 2.69 8.85
N SER A 71 -0.07 3.38 9.69
CA SER A 71 0.20 3.49 11.11
C SER A 71 -1.05 3.19 11.93
N PHE A 72 -0.86 2.61 13.10
CA PHE A 72 -1.90 2.54 14.12
C PHE A 72 -1.90 3.84 14.92
N ILE A 73 -3.09 4.42 15.11
CA ILE A 73 -3.28 5.61 15.95
C ILE A 73 -4.16 5.24 17.12
N TYR A 74 -3.67 5.45 18.32
CA TYR A 74 -4.42 5.10 19.54
C TYR A 74 -4.02 6.01 20.70
N ARG A 75 -4.87 6.01 21.74
CA ARG A 75 -4.56 6.61 23.03
C ARG A 75 -4.21 5.48 24.00
N GLU A 76 -3.02 5.50 24.52
CA GLU A 76 -2.49 4.43 25.36
C GLU A 76 -3.35 4.19 26.60
N GLU A 77 -3.81 5.27 27.24
CA GLU A 77 -4.67 5.20 28.42
C GLU A 77 -6.08 4.63 28.16
N ARG A 78 -6.46 4.51 26.89
CA ARG A 78 -7.76 3.95 26.49
C ARG A 78 -7.64 2.61 25.78
N LEU A 79 -6.44 2.11 25.64
CA LEU A 79 -6.20 0.87 24.93
C LEU A 79 -6.61 -0.33 25.79
N ARG A 80 -7.56 -1.11 25.31
CA ARG A 80 -7.98 -2.35 25.95
C ARG A 80 -6.92 -3.44 25.84
N GLU A 81 -6.95 -4.41 26.73
CA GLU A 81 -5.98 -5.52 26.73
C GLU A 81 -5.96 -6.29 25.40
N GLU A 82 -7.13 -6.54 24.82
CA GLU A 82 -7.24 -7.24 23.53
C GLU A 82 -6.54 -6.45 22.41
N ALA A 83 -6.68 -5.13 22.41
CA ALA A 83 -6.01 -4.28 21.44
C ALA A 83 -4.49 -4.24 21.66
N LYS A 84 -4.04 -4.23 22.92
CA LYS A 84 -2.61 -4.34 23.23
C LYS A 84 -2.03 -5.67 22.75
N MET A 85 -2.75 -6.77 22.96
CA MET A 85 -2.36 -8.09 22.49
C MET A 85 -2.26 -8.12 20.96
N PHE A 86 -3.20 -7.50 20.26
CA PHE A 86 -3.17 -7.38 18.81
C PHE A 86 -1.94 -6.60 18.33
N LEU A 87 -1.63 -5.45 18.93
CA LEU A 87 -0.45 -4.67 18.60
C LEU A 87 0.85 -5.44 18.86
N GLN A 88 0.92 -6.18 19.95
CA GLN A 88 2.05 -7.06 20.26
C GLN A 88 2.19 -8.16 19.20
N PHE A 89 1.07 -8.76 18.78
CA PHE A 89 1.09 -9.77 17.71
C PHE A 89 1.60 -9.20 16.40
N VAL A 90 1.12 -8.00 15.99
CA VAL A 90 1.60 -7.34 14.76
C VAL A 90 3.11 -7.10 14.80
N ARG A 91 3.65 -6.73 15.96
CA ARG A 91 5.08 -6.48 16.18
C ARG A 91 5.90 -7.75 16.38
N SER A 92 5.26 -8.88 16.60
CA SER A 92 5.93 -10.17 16.77
C SER A 92 6.59 -10.62 15.46
N GLU A 93 7.52 -11.56 15.54
CA GLU A 93 8.15 -12.15 14.37
C GLU A 93 7.12 -12.77 13.42
N LYS A 94 6.11 -13.45 13.95
CA LYS A 94 5.02 -14.02 13.17
C LYS A 94 4.20 -12.96 12.44
N GLY A 95 3.82 -11.89 13.14
CA GLY A 95 3.09 -10.76 12.54
C GLY A 95 3.89 -10.07 11.44
N ARG A 96 5.16 -9.80 11.70
CA ARG A 96 6.07 -9.20 10.70
C ARG A 96 6.21 -10.08 9.46
N ARG A 97 6.32 -11.38 9.64
CA ARG A 97 6.39 -12.34 8.52
C ARG A 97 5.10 -12.35 7.69
N ILE A 98 3.93 -12.27 8.34
CA ILE A 98 2.65 -12.17 7.64
C ILE A 98 2.61 -10.89 6.78
N LEU A 99 3.03 -9.75 7.32
CA LEU A 99 3.10 -8.49 6.58
C LEU A 99 4.02 -8.63 5.36
N GLN A 100 5.23 -9.14 5.55
CA GLN A 100 6.20 -9.31 4.47
C GLN A 100 5.69 -10.23 3.35
N THR A 101 5.06 -11.35 3.72
CA THR A 101 4.49 -12.30 2.76
C THR A 101 3.37 -11.66 1.92
N ASN A 102 2.68 -10.68 2.48
CA ASN A 102 1.58 -9.99 1.81
C ASN A 102 1.98 -8.65 1.16
N GLY A 103 3.26 -8.41 0.96
CA GLY A 103 3.75 -7.25 0.22
C GLY A 103 3.90 -5.97 1.03
N TYR A 104 3.85 -6.05 2.36
CA TYR A 104 4.09 -4.92 3.25
C TYR A 104 5.48 -4.98 3.88
N ILE A 105 6.00 -3.84 4.27
CA ILE A 105 7.34 -3.72 4.86
C ILE A 105 7.18 -3.29 6.32
N PRO A 106 7.36 -4.19 7.28
CA PRO A 106 7.31 -3.81 8.69
C PRO A 106 8.55 -2.96 9.04
N VAL A 107 8.31 -1.78 9.60
CA VAL A 107 9.38 -0.82 9.94
C VAL A 107 9.54 -0.59 11.44
N GLU A 108 8.83 -1.28 12.29
CA GLU A 108 8.95 -1.22 13.76
C GLU A 108 7.74 -1.84 14.45
#